data_a5e40be012b35e1ad5697a448cc736bb
#
_entry.id   a5e40be012b35e1ad5697a448cc736bb
#
_cell.length_a   1.000
_cell.length_b   1.000
_cell.length_c   1.000
_cell.angle_alpha   90.00
_cell.angle_beta   90.00
_cell.angle_gamma   90.00
#
_symmetry.space_group_name_H-M   'P 1'
#
loop_
_entity.id
_entity.type
_entity.pdbx_description
1 polymer ?
#
loop_
_entity_poly.entity_id
_entity_poly.type
_entity_poly.pdbx_seq_one_letter_code
_entity_poly.pdbx_strand_id
1 'polypeptide(L)'
;MISFRNIFKPNTPKNTALKASISQVVGYTPKKLYYYVKAFTHGSTNQKDSFGNSVSYERLEYVGDVILSAVIAHYLFEKVLEGDEGYLTKMRSKIVSREHLNEIGKELGLSSLLRSKIPINQFGDNIHGNLLEALTGAVFLDKGYAACEKFIYKRVINP
;
A
#
# COMPACT_ATOMS: atom_id res chain seq x y z
N MET A 1 -14.08 7.12 -20.71
CA MET A 1 -13.76 7.11 -19.25
C MET A 1 -14.97 6.52 -18.53
N ILE A 2 -14.94 5.23 -18.19
CA ILE A 2 -16.08 4.54 -17.57
C ILE A 2 -16.06 4.87 -16.08
N SER A 3 -17.17 5.43 -15.60
CA SER A 3 -17.31 5.92 -14.23
C SER A 3 -17.40 4.74 -13.26
N PHE A 4 -16.39 4.56 -12.39
CA PHE A 4 -16.40 3.63 -11.27
C PHE A 4 -17.45 3.98 -10.17
N ARG A 5 -18.34 4.94 -10.45
CA ARG A 5 -19.25 5.51 -9.46
C ARG A 5 -20.36 4.58 -8.97
N ASN A 6 -20.71 3.51 -9.69
CA ASN A 6 -21.96 2.77 -9.41
C ASN A 6 -21.82 1.58 -8.42
N ILE A 7 -20.63 1.17 -8.02
CA ILE A 7 -20.44 -0.01 -7.14
C ILE A 7 -19.88 0.36 -5.77
N PHE A 8 -19.20 1.50 -5.69
CA PHE A 8 -18.58 1.96 -4.46
C PHE A 8 -19.46 2.97 -3.73
N LYS A 9 -20.00 2.58 -2.56
CA LYS A 9 -20.72 3.49 -1.66
C LYS A 9 -19.75 4.10 -0.65
N PRO A 10 -19.25 5.33 -0.86
CA PRO A 10 -18.21 5.93 -0.01
C PRO A 10 -18.67 6.17 1.42
N ASN A 11 -19.95 6.41 1.64
CA ASN A 11 -20.53 6.87 2.92
C ASN A 11 -21.13 5.75 3.78
N THR A 12 -20.68 4.50 3.62
CA THR A 12 -21.04 3.46 4.58
C THR A 12 -20.23 3.66 5.88
N PRO A 13 -20.77 3.31 7.07
CA PRO A 13 -20.02 3.41 8.33
C PRO A 13 -18.64 2.75 8.26
N LYS A 14 -18.57 1.58 7.63
CA LYS A 14 -17.32 0.83 7.43
C LYS A 14 -16.30 1.58 6.55
N ASN A 15 -16.75 2.26 5.51
CA ASN A 15 -15.88 3.05 4.63
C ASN A 15 -15.47 4.37 5.29
N THR A 16 -16.33 4.97 6.10
CA THR A 16 -16.01 6.17 6.89
C THR A 16 -14.92 5.86 7.93
N ALA A 17 -15.06 4.76 8.66
CA ALA A 17 -14.03 4.31 9.61
C ALA A 17 -12.69 4.02 8.90
N LEU A 18 -12.72 3.29 7.80
CA LEU A 18 -11.51 3.04 7.00
C LEU A 18 -10.87 4.34 6.53
N LYS A 19 -11.65 5.29 6.04
CA LYS A 19 -11.14 6.60 5.58
C LYS A 19 -10.41 7.34 6.70
N ALA A 20 -10.95 7.32 7.92
CA ALA A 20 -10.31 7.94 9.08
C ALA A 20 -8.97 7.26 9.42
N SER A 21 -8.95 5.93 9.50
CA SER A 21 -7.72 5.15 9.77
C SER A 21 -6.66 5.39 8.69
N ILE A 22 -7.04 5.36 7.42
CA ILE A 22 -6.12 5.64 6.31
C ILE A 22 -5.57 7.06 6.42
N SER A 23 -6.41 8.06 6.74
CA SER A 23 -5.95 9.45 6.87
C SER A 23 -4.87 9.61 7.94
N GLN A 24 -4.95 8.87 9.04
CA GLN A 24 -3.91 8.83 10.08
C GLN A 24 -2.60 8.22 9.57
N VAL A 25 -2.68 7.12 8.83
CA VAL A 25 -1.50 6.42 8.30
C VAL A 25 -0.81 7.24 7.22
N VAL A 26 -1.56 7.76 6.24
CA VAL A 26 -0.97 8.47 5.09
C VAL A 26 -0.72 9.95 5.35
N GLY A 27 -1.34 10.53 6.38
CA GLY A 27 -1.17 11.94 6.75
C GLY A 27 -2.04 12.93 5.96
N TYR A 28 -3.02 12.43 5.20
CA TYR A 28 -3.98 13.26 4.46
C TYR A 28 -5.31 12.51 4.22
N THR A 29 -6.34 13.24 3.85
CA THR A 29 -7.64 12.64 3.52
C THR A 29 -7.62 12.06 2.09
N PRO A 30 -7.91 10.75 1.90
CA PRO A 30 -8.07 10.13 0.59
C PRO A 30 -9.10 10.87 -0.29
N LYS A 31 -8.73 11.16 -1.55
CA LYS A 31 -9.66 11.70 -2.56
C LYS A 31 -10.42 10.57 -3.25
N LYS A 32 -9.70 9.51 -3.63
CA LYS A 32 -10.25 8.34 -4.32
C LYS A 32 -10.27 7.14 -3.38
N LEU A 33 -11.15 7.17 -2.37
CA LEU A 33 -11.24 6.14 -1.31
C LEU A 33 -11.36 4.70 -1.86
N TYR A 34 -11.85 4.54 -3.09
CA TYR A 34 -11.95 3.26 -3.76
C TYR A 34 -10.63 2.49 -3.82
N TYR A 35 -9.51 3.16 -4.12
CA TYR A 35 -8.20 2.49 -4.16
C TYR A 35 -7.81 1.92 -2.80
N TYR A 36 -8.08 2.65 -1.73
CA TYR A 36 -7.77 2.20 -0.36
C TYR A 36 -8.67 1.06 0.09
N VAL A 37 -9.96 1.10 -0.27
CA VAL A 37 -10.85 -0.05 -0.04
C VAL A 37 -10.33 -1.28 -0.75
N LYS A 38 -9.88 -1.14 -1.99
CA LYS A 38 -9.29 -2.23 -2.76
C LYS A 38 -7.98 -2.73 -2.15
N ALA A 39 -7.11 -1.82 -1.68
CA ALA A 39 -5.84 -2.16 -1.03
C ALA A 39 -6.01 -2.99 0.24
N PHE A 40 -7.16 -2.88 0.90
CA PHE A 40 -7.49 -3.64 2.11
C PHE A 40 -8.62 -4.66 1.90
N THR A 41 -8.80 -5.15 0.67
CA THR A 41 -9.76 -6.21 0.36
C THR A 41 -9.00 -7.45 -0.12
N HIS A 42 -9.25 -8.60 0.54
CA HIS A 42 -8.72 -9.89 0.12
C HIS A 42 -9.67 -10.58 -0.87
N GLY A 43 -9.12 -11.36 -1.80
CA GLY A 43 -9.88 -12.08 -2.82
C GLY A 43 -10.95 -13.02 -2.27
N SER A 44 -10.79 -13.53 -1.04
CA SER A 44 -11.80 -14.39 -0.36
C SER A 44 -13.15 -13.72 -0.18
N THR A 45 -13.24 -12.39 -0.30
CA THR A 45 -14.52 -11.67 -0.25
C THR A 45 -15.39 -11.93 -1.46
N ASN A 46 -14.80 -12.45 -2.55
CA ASN A 46 -15.45 -12.72 -3.85
C ASN A 46 -16.15 -11.49 -4.46
N GLN A 47 -15.70 -10.28 -4.08
CA GLN A 47 -16.21 -9.05 -4.69
C GLN A 47 -15.69 -8.91 -6.11
N LYS A 48 -16.57 -8.41 -7.00
CA LYS A 48 -16.24 -8.10 -8.39
C LYS A 48 -16.40 -6.61 -8.65
N ASP A 49 -15.54 -6.07 -9.51
CA ASP A 49 -15.70 -4.72 -10.04
C ASP A 49 -16.72 -4.70 -11.19
N SER A 50 -16.97 -3.51 -11.77
CA SER A 50 -17.90 -3.32 -12.90
C SER A 50 -17.48 -4.06 -14.17
N PHE A 51 -16.25 -4.54 -14.24
CA PHE A 51 -15.72 -5.32 -15.36
C PHE A 51 -15.69 -6.81 -15.10
N GLY A 52 -16.20 -7.25 -13.93
CA GLY A 52 -16.17 -8.65 -13.52
C GLY A 52 -14.82 -9.12 -12.95
N ASN A 53 -13.82 -8.24 -12.78
CA ASN A 53 -12.55 -8.58 -12.19
C ASN A 53 -12.67 -8.71 -10.66
N SER A 54 -11.87 -9.60 -10.08
CA SER A 54 -11.79 -9.72 -8.63
C SER A 54 -11.29 -8.43 -7.99
N VAL A 55 -11.98 -7.99 -6.94
CA VAL A 55 -11.52 -6.89 -6.09
C VAL A 55 -10.61 -7.50 -5.03
N SER A 56 -9.29 -7.33 -5.20
CA SER A 56 -8.28 -7.75 -4.23
C SER A 56 -7.13 -6.76 -4.20
N TYR A 57 -6.35 -6.81 -3.13
CA TYR A 57 -5.18 -5.94 -2.94
C TYR A 57 -4.02 -6.27 -3.89
N GLU A 58 -3.96 -7.48 -4.45
CA GLU A 58 -2.81 -8.02 -5.18
C GLU A 58 -2.35 -7.15 -6.36
N ARG A 59 -3.28 -6.58 -7.13
CA ARG A 59 -2.91 -5.68 -8.23
C ARG A 59 -2.34 -4.34 -7.77
N LEU A 60 -2.73 -3.88 -6.60
CA LEU A 60 -2.18 -2.67 -5.98
C LEU A 60 -0.83 -2.96 -5.31
N GLU A 61 -0.67 -4.12 -4.70
CA GLU A 61 0.60 -4.65 -4.23
C GLU A 61 1.63 -4.67 -5.37
N TYR A 62 1.29 -5.26 -6.52
CA TYR A 62 2.16 -5.27 -7.69
C TYR A 62 2.64 -3.87 -8.13
N VAL A 63 1.74 -2.88 -8.19
CA VAL A 63 2.11 -1.50 -8.51
C VAL A 63 2.93 -0.87 -7.38
N GLY A 64 2.53 -1.10 -6.15
CA GLY A 64 3.16 -0.53 -4.97
C GLY A 64 4.60 -1.00 -4.76
N ASP A 65 4.89 -2.27 -4.99
CA ASP A 65 6.26 -2.83 -4.96
C ASP A 65 7.19 -2.07 -5.92
N VAL A 66 6.77 -1.88 -7.17
CA VAL A 66 7.57 -1.17 -8.17
C VAL A 66 7.80 0.30 -7.77
N ILE A 67 6.76 0.99 -7.31
CA ILE A 67 6.88 2.40 -6.90
C ILE A 67 7.75 2.53 -5.64
N LEU A 68 7.58 1.64 -4.67
CA LEU A 68 8.40 1.58 -3.46
C LEU A 68 9.88 1.43 -3.81
N SER A 69 10.19 0.45 -4.66
CA SER A 69 11.56 0.20 -5.13
C SER A 69 12.14 1.40 -5.89
N ALA A 70 11.36 2.06 -6.74
CA ALA A 70 11.79 3.22 -7.49
C ALA A 70 12.10 4.43 -6.59
N VAL A 71 11.23 4.72 -5.62
CA VAL A 71 11.43 5.82 -4.66
C VAL A 71 12.67 5.58 -3.80
N ILE A 72 12.86 4.35 -3.32
CA ILE A 72 14.02 4.00 -2.51
C ILE A 72 15.30 4.06 -3.34
N ALA A 73 15.28 3.61 -4.58
CA ALA A 73 16.44 3.73 -5.48
C ALA A 73 16.82 5.20 -5.72
N HIS A 74 15.85 6.07 -5.96
CA HIS A 74 16.07 7.51 -6.12
C HIS A 74 16.64 8.13 -4.84
N TYR A 75 16.06 7.83 -3.68
CA TYR A 75 16.55 8.28 -2.38
C TYR A 75 18.01 7.89 -2.13
N LEU A 76 18.35 6.62 -2.37
CA LEU A 76 19.69 6.11 -2.17
C LEU A 76 20.70 6.78 -3.14
N PHE A 77 20.31 6.97 -4.39
CA PHE A 77 21.14 7.66 -5.37
C PHE A 77 21.48 9.09 -4.94
N GLU A 78 20.51 9.82 -4.38
CA GLU A 78 20.73 11.20 -3.92
C GLU A 78 21.50 11.31 -2.60
N LYS A 79 21.28 10.36 -1.68
CA LYS A 79 21.79 10.47 -0.30
C LYS A 79 23.09 9.70 -0.06
N VAL A 80 23.36 8.66 -0.83
CA VAL A 80 24.58 7.85 -0.71
C VAL A 80 25.54 8.28 -1.79
N LEU A 81 26.37 9.27 -1.48
CA LEU A 81 27.32 9.86 -2.43
C LEU A 81 28.52 8.95 -2.72
N GLU A 82 28.87 8.08 -1.79
CA GLU A 82 29.99 7.15 -1.89
C GLU A 82 29.46 5.71 -1.93
N GLY A 83 29.43 5.12 -3.10
CA GLY A 83 28.99 3.74 -3.28
C GLY A 83 28.78 3.44 -4.75
N ASP A 84 29.22 2.27 -5.15
CA ASP A 84 28.96 1.78 -6.50
C ASP A 84 27.51 1.23 -6.64
N GLU A 85 27.15 0.83 -7.85
CA GLU A 85 25.84 0.25 -8.15
C GLU A 85 25.54 -0.98 -7.26
N GLY A 86 26.52 -1.85 -7.03
CA GLY A 86 26.38 -3.04 -6.20
C GLY A 86 26.04 -2.69 -4.75
N TYR A 87 26.69 -1.66 -4.19
CA TYR A 87 26.38 -1.16 -2.86
C TYR A 87 24.95 -0.61 -2.75
N LEU A 88 24.55 0.25 -3.70
CA LEU A 88 23.20 0.81 -3.74
C LEU A 88 22.11 -0.27 -3.89
N THR A 89 22.37 -1.26 -4.75
CA THR A 89 21.47 -2.42 -4.93
C THR A 89 21.32 -3.23 -3.64
N LYS A 90 22.42 -3.46 -2.92
CA LYS A 90 22.38 -4.16 -1.63
C LYS A 90 21.61 -3.38 -0.56
N MET A 91 21.83 -2.06 -0.49
CA MET A 91 21.07 -1.20 0.45
C MET A 91 19.58 -1.21 0.14
N ARG A 92 19.21 -1.02 -1.13
CA ARG A 92 17.81 -1.08 -1.55
C ARG A 92 17.17 -2.42 -1.16
N SER A 93 17.84 -3.53 -1.47
CA SER A 93 17.33 -4.88 -1.15
C SER A 93 17.06 -5.10 0.34
N LYS A 94 17.83 -4.46 1.21
CA LYS A 94 17.57 -4.50 2.67
C LYS A 94 16.32 -3.71 3.04
N ILE A 95 16.16 -2.50 2.51
CA ILE A 95 15.04 -1.63 2.82
C ILE A 95 13.71 -2.21 2.29
N VAL A 96 13.72 -2.79 1.08
CA VAL A 96 12.54 -3.44 0.50
C VAL A 96 12.46 -4.93 0.84
N SER A 97 13.24 -5.41 1.81
CA SER A 97 13.16 -6.82 2.19
C SER A 97 11.79 -7.14 2.76
N ARG A 98 11.32 -8.35 2.49
CA ARG A 98 10.02 -8.84 2.99
C ARG A 98 9.91 -8.74 4.51
N GLU A 99 10.98 -9.07 5.21
CA GLU A 99 11.06 -8.96 6.66
C GLU A 99 10.81 -7.53 7.14
N HIS A 100 11.58 -6.56 6.59
CA HIS A 100 11.46 -5.16 6.97
C HIS A 100 10.08 -4.56 6.63
N LEU A 101 9.56 -4.84 5.43
CA LEU A 101 8.22 -4.36 5.07
C LEU A 101 7.11 -4.97 5.93
N ASN A 102 7.26 -6.22 6.36
CA ASN A 102 6.33 -6.85 7.30
C ASN A 102 6.38 -6.17 8.68
N GLU A 103 7.55 -5.84 9.19
CA GLU A 103 7.70 -5.10 10.45
C GLU A 103 6.97 -3.77 10.39
N ILE A 104 7.24 -2.96 9.35
CA ILE A 104 6.56 -1.67 9.14
C ILE A 104 5.05 -1.85 9.04
N GLY A 105 4.58 -2.82 8.26
CA GLY A 105 3.16 -3.09 8.10
C GLY A 105 2.47 -3.51 9.40
N LYS A 106 3.17 -4.24 10.29
CA LYS A 106 2.71 -4.58 11.64
C LYS A 106 2.64 -3.34 12.52
N GLU A 107 3.69 -2.53 12.57
CA GLU A 107 3.74 -1.28 13.36
C GLU A 107 2.64 -0.29 12.97
N LEU A 108 2.36 -0.18 11.68
CA LEU A 108 1.25 0.65 11.17
C LEU A 108 -0.14 0.03 11.40
N GLY A 109 -0.23 -1.19 11.92
CA GLY A 109 -1.48 -1.87 12.22
C GLY A 109 -2.33 -2.19 10.99
N LEU A 110 -1.72 -2.35 9.80
CA LEU A 110 -2.42 -2.43 8.53
C LEU A 110 -3.35 -3.64 8.43
N SER A 111 -3.00 -4.76 9.08
CA SER A 111 -3.83 -5.96 9.07
C SER A 111 -5.20 -5.78 9.71
N SER A 112 -5.35 -4.83 10.64
CA SER A 112 -6.64 -4.48 11.25
C SER A 112 -7.65 -3.87 10.25
N LEU A 113 -7.14 -3.36 9.13
CA LEU A 113 -7.95 -2.75 8.06
C LEU A 113 -8.37 -3.77 7.00
N LEU A 114 -7.82 -4.99 7.05
CA LEU A 114 -8.06 -6.02 6.03
C LEU A 114 -9.50 -6.53 6.08
N ARG A 115 -10.14 -6.51 4.93
CA ARG A 115 -11.46 -7.10 4.68
C ARG A 115 -11.28 -8.48 4.07
N SER A 116 -11.57 -9.51 4.84
CA SER A 116 -11.40 -10.91 4.44
C SER A 116 -12.51 -11.79 5.02
N LYS A 117 -12.81 -12.89 4.36
CA LYS A 117 -13.59 -14.00 4.93
C LYS A 117 -12.70 -15.03 5.64
N ILE A 118 -11.38 -14.94 5.42
CA ILE A 118 -10.39 -15.76 6.11
C ILE A 118 -9.93 -15.01 7.36
N PRO A 119 -9.89 -15.65 8.52
CA PRO A 119 -9.35 -15.05 9.75
C PRO A 119 -7.89 -14.64 9.58
N ILE A 120 -7.48 -13.52 10.20
CA ILE A 120 -6.13 -12.96 10.03
C ILE A 120 -5.03 -13.93 10.46
N ASN A 121 -5.25 -14.76 11.45
CA ASN A 121 -4.30 -15.76 11.94
C ASN A 121 -4.05 -16.92 10.97
N GLN A 122 -4.81 -17.02 9.88
CA GLN A 122 -4.58 -17.99 8.79
C GLN A 122 -3.74 -17.40 7.66
N PHE A 123 -3.43 -16.11 7.70
CA PHE A 123 -2.47 -15.49 6.79
C PHE A 123 -1.05 -15.71 7.31
N GLY A 124 -0.12 -15.94 6.41
CA GLY A 124 1.30 -15.89 6.74
C GLY A 124 1.77 -14.47 7.06
N ASP A 125 2.95 -14.34 7.67
CA ASP A 125 3.51 -13.03 8.06
C ASP A 125 3.64 -12.04 6.91
N ASN A 126 3.75 -12.51 5.68
CA ASN A 126 3.88 -11.67 4.49
C ASN A 126 2.70 -10.73 4.24
N ILE A 127 1.55 -10.99 4.84
CA ILE A 127 0.36 -10.15 4.65
C ILE A 127 0.62 -8.68 5.02
N HIS A 128 1.43 -8.43 6.03
CA HIS A 128 1.69 -7.06 6.51
C HIS A 128 2.47 -6.24 5.49
N GLY A 129 3.52 -6.81 4.90
CA GLY A 129 4.29 -6.18 3.81
C GLY A 129 3.46 -6.03 2.54
N ASN A 130 2.69 -7.05 2.15
CA ASN A 130 1.79 -6.99 0.99
C ASN A 130 0.77 -5.85 1.12
N LEU A 131 0.21 -5.64 2.33
CA LEU A 131 -0.72 -4.53 2.58
C LEU A 131 -0.02 -3.16 2.55
N LEU A 132 1.24 -3.08 2.97
CA LEU A 132 2.04 -1.86 2.86
C LEU A 132 2.30 -1.50 1.39
N GLU A 133 2.68 -2.48 0.58
CA GLU A 133 2.84 -2.30 -0.86
C GLU A 133 1.52 -1.94 -1.53
N ALA A 134 0.42 -2.61 -1.20
CA ALA A 134 -0.89 -2.28 -1.74
C ALA A 134 -1.34 -0.86 -1.35
N LEU A 135 -1.07 -0.43 -0.11
CA LEU A 135 -1.33 0.94 0.34
C LEU A 135 -0.48 1.94 -0.45
N THR A 136 0.80 1.63 -0.68
CA THR A 136 1.70 2.44 -1.52
C THR A 136 1.14 2.61 -2.93
N GLY A 137 0.66 1.53 -3.54
CA GLY A 137 -0.02 1.57 -4.83
C GLY A 137 -1.29 2.42 -4.83
N ALA A 138 -2.09 2.36 -3.76
CA ALA A 138 -3.28 3.19 -3.60
C ALA A 138 -2.95 4.68 -3.47
N VAL A 139 -1.91 5.03 -2.69
CA VAL A 139 -1.40 6.40 -2.55
C VAL A 139 -0.96 6.95 -3.92
N PHE A 140 -0.19 6.15 -4.66
CA PHE A 140 0.26 6.53 -5.99
C PHE A 140 -0.89 6.82 -6.95
N LEU A 141 -1.91 5.96 -7.00
CA LEU A 141 -3.06 6.13 -7.89
C LEU A 141 -4.03 7.23 -7.45
N ASP A 142 -4.04 7.58 -6.16
CA ASP A 142 -4.86 8.68 -5.63
C ASP A 142 -4.19 10.05 -5.78
N LYS A 143 -2.89 10.14 -5.49
CA LYS A 143 -2.17 11.42 -5.29
C LYS A 143 -0.93 11.59 -6.18
N GLY A 144 -0.51 10.57 -6.89
CA GLY A 144 0.67 10.60 -7.74
C GLY A 144 2.00 10.37 -7.00
N TYR A 145 3.09 10.45 -7.77
CA TYR A 145 4.43 10.08 -7.32
C TYR A 145 4.92 10.90 -6.13
N ALA A 146 4.83 12.23 -6.17
CA ALA A 146 5.34 13.10 -5.12
C ALA A 146 4.69 12.86 -3.75
N ALA A 147 3.40 12.54 -3.71
CA ALA A 147 2.72 12.18 -2.46
C ALA A 147 3.15 10.80 -1.96
N CYS A 148 3.38 9.87 -2.89
CA CYS A 148 3.87 8.53 -2.59
C CYS A 148 5.29 8.57 -2.03
N GLU A 149 6.17 9.37 -2.63
CA GLU A 149 7.53 9.63 -2.14
C GLU A 149 7.53 10.14 -0.71
N LYS A 150 6.73 11.16 -0.39
CA LYS A 150 6.58 11.67 0.98
C LYS A 150 6.08 10.61 1.97
N PHE A 151 5.14 9.79 1.54
CA PHE A 151 4.62 8.68 2.34
C PHE A 151 5.71 7.66 2.64
N ILE A 152 6.46 7.23 1.62
CA ILE A 152 7.56 6.26 1.75
C ILE A 152 8.68 6.82 2.63
N TYR A 153 9.09 8.07 2.43
CA TYR A 153 10.10 8.71 3.29
C TYR A 153 9.69 8.70 4.75
N LYS A 154 8.44 9.03 5.04
CA LYS A 154 7.94 9.14 6.41
C LYS A 154 7.70 7.79 7.08
N ARG A 155 7.37 6.73 6.33
CA ARG A 155 6.90 5.46 6.90
C ARG A 155 7.84 4.30 6.69
N VAL A 156 8.76 4.40 5.74
CA VAL A 156 9.66 3.30 5.37
C VAL A 156 11.13 3.68 5.62
N ILE A 157 11.51 4.92 5.31
CA ILE A 157 12.92 5.34 5.42
C ILE A 157 13.20 5.97 6.78
N ASN A 158 12.30 6.82 7.29
CA ASN A 158 12.41 7.51 8.59
C ASN A 158 11.12 7.28 9.40
N PRO A 159 10.84 6.06 9.84
CA PRO A 159 9.63 5.72 10.59
C PRO A 159 9.59 6.35 11.99
#